data_5ceca89438e07d24db9baa7e74d84a2b
#
_entry.id   5ceca89438e07d24db9baa7e74d84a2b
#
_cell.length_a   1.000
_cell.length_b   1.000
_cell.length_c   1.000
_cell.angle_alpha   90.00
_cell.angle_beta   90.00
_cell.angle_gamma   90.00
#
_symmetry.space_group_name_H-M   'P 1'
#
loop_
_entity.id
_entity.type
_entity.pdbx_description
1 polymer ?
#
loop_
_entity_poly.entity_id
_entity_poly.type
_entity_poly.pdbx_seq_one_letter_code
_entity_poly.pdbx_strand_id
1 'polypeptide(L)'
;MKLLDTLYYKILLIRKFEELLFSLFEKGKLSGTTHTYIGQEATGVSLIENLGPNDIVISNHRCHGHYLSKTGDVVGLLSEILGKKNGVCKGRGGSQHLYSKGFYSNGVQGNMFPVSAGIALAEKLKNSSNLTVIF
;
A
#
# COMPACT_ATOMS: atom_id res chain seq x y z
N MET A 1 -0.69 -6.96 21.79
CA MET A 1 0.70 -6.80 21.35
C MET A 1 1.14 -5.40 21.72
N LYS A 2 2.35 -5.19 22.26
CA LYS A 2 2.83 -3.83 22.55
C LYS A 2 3.06 -3.09 21.25
N LEU A 3 2.96 -1.76 21.26
CA LEU A 3 3.13 -0.93 20.05
C LEU A 3 4.43 -1.26 19.31
N LEU A 4 5.54 -1.36 20.02
CA LEU A 4 6.85 -1.69 19.43
C LEU A 4 6.85 -3.06 18.73
N ASP A 5 6.18 -4.05 19.30
CA ASP A 5 6.08 -5.38 18.67
C ASP A 5 5.30 -5.31 17.35
N THR A 6 4.23 -4.50 17.32
CA THR A 6 3.43 -4.28 16.10
C THR A 6 4.24 -3.58 15.02
N LEU A 7 4.94 -2.51 15.36
CA LEU A 7 5.80 -1.77 14.43
C LEU A 7 6.89 -2.69 13.86
N TYR A 8 7.61 -3.40 14.74
CA TYR A 8 8.67 -4.32 14.33
C TYR A 8 8.14 -5.44 13.43
N TYR A 9 7.02 -6.06 13.81
CA TYR A 9 6.38 -7.10 13.00
C TYR A 9 6.05 -6.60 11.59
N LYS A 10 5.42 -5.43 11.47
CA LYS A 10 5.04 -4.87 10.16
C LYS A 10 6.24 -4.48 9.31
N ILE A 11 7.27 -3.89 9.91
CA ILE A 11 8.53 -3.58 9.22
C ILE A 11 9.16 -4.87 8.67
N LEU A 12 9.22 -5.91 9.49
CA LEU A 12 9.80 -7.19 9.09
C LEU A 12 8.94 -7.91 8.03
N LEU A 13 7.61 -7.85 8.15
CA LEU A 13 6.67 -8.39 7.18
C LEU A 13 6.90 -7.76 5.79
N ILE A 14 6.97 -6.43 5.72
CA ILE A 14 7.19 -5.71 4.47
C ILE A 14 8.55 -6.09 3.88
N ARG A 15 9.62 -6.11 4.68
CA ARG A 15 10.94 -6.52 4.24
C ARG A 15 10.91 -7.93 3.64
N LYS A 16 10.32 -8.90 4.33
CA LYS A 16 10.23 -10.28 3.87
C LYS A 16 9.36 -10.44 2.63
N PHE A 17 8.32 -9.66 2.51
CA PHE A 17 7.50 -9.61 1.30
C PHE A 17 8.30 -9.12 0.09
N GLU A 18 9.06 -8.04 0.23
CA GLU A 18 9.89 -7.49 -0.85
C GLU A 18 11.03 -8.45 -1.23
N GLU A 19 11.69 -9.08 -0.25
CA GLU A 19 12.71 -10.11 -0.50
C GLU A 19 12.12 -11.30 -1.30
N LEU A 20 10.88 -11.71 -1.00
CA LEU A 20 10.17 -12.72 -1.77
C LEU A 20 9.93 -12.27 -3.21
N LEU A 21 9.51 -11.01 -3.43
CA LEU A 21 9.30 -10.47 -4.77
C LEU A 21 10.59 -10.49 -5.60
N PHE A 22 11.74 -10.16 -5.01
CA PHE A 22 13.03 -10.28 -5.67
C PHE A 22 13.29 -11.73 -6.12
N SER A 23 13.11 -12.69 -5.23
CA SER A 23 13.29 -14.11 -5.58
C SER A 23 12.35 -14.58 -6.70
N LEU A 24 11.11 -14.08 -6.71
CA LEU A 24 10.16 -14.41 -7.77
C LEU A 24 10.53 -13.74 -9.10
N PHE A 25 11.07 -12.53 -9.06
CA PHE A 25 11.57 -11.83 -10.24
C PHE A 25 12.75 -12.54 -10.87
N GLU A 26 13.75 -12.92 -10.08
CA GLU A 26 14.91 -13.72 -10.55
C GLU A 26 14.50 -15.05 -11.19
N LYS A 27 13.42 -15.65 -10.72
CA LYS A 27 12.85 -16.89 -11.27
C LYS A 27 11.94 -16.66 -12.48
N GLY A 28 11.84 -15.43 -13.00
CA GLY A 28 10.97 -15.09 -14.12
C GLY A 28 9.47 -15.28 -13.85
N LYS A 29 9.05 -15.25 -12.58
CA LYS A 29 7.65 -15.43 -12.18
C LYS A 29 6.85 -14.10 -12.13
N LEU A 30 7.55 -12.98 -12.15
CA LEU A 30 6.95 -11.64 -12.18
C LEU A 30 7.14 -11.04 -13.57
N SER A 31 6.11 -10.32 -14.02
CA SER A 31 6.13 -9.55 -15.26
C SER A 31 5.85 -8.07 -14.97
N GLY A 32 6.34 -7.18 -15.82
CA GLY A 32 6.17 -5.75 -15.67
C GLY A 32 7.16 -5.11 -14.70
N THR A 33 6.95 -3.82 -14.43
CA THR A 33 7.82 -3.04 -13.57
C THR A 33 7.35 -3.12 -12.11
N THR A 34 8.26 -3.55 -11.24
CA THR A 34 8.03 -3.61 -9.79
C THR A 34 9.01 -2.69 -9.09
N HIS A 35 8.50 -1.76 -8.28
CA HIS A 35 9.29 -0.86 -7.47
C HIS A 35 9.24 -1.30 -6.01
N THR A 36 10.40 -1.65 -5.46
CA THR A 36 10.48 -2.15 -4.09
C THR A 36 10.28 -1.06 -3.05
N TYR A 37 9.81 -1.44 -1.88
CA TYR A 37 9.64 -0.58 -0.71
C TYR A 37 10.83 -0.69 0.28
N ILE A 38 11.84 -1.48 -0.05
CA ILE A 38 13.01 -1.72 0.81
C ILE A 38 13.69 -0.40 1.18
N GLY A 39 13.92 -0.22 2.48
CA GLY A 39 14.53 0.98 3.05
C GLY A 39 13.54 2.06 3.50
N GLN A 40 12.25 1.92 3.20
CA GLN A 40 11.21 2.88 3.57
C GLN A 40 10.23 2.34 4.61
N GLU A 41 10.45 1.13 5.11
CA GLU A 41 9.51 0.40 5.97
C GLU A 41 9.15 1.16 7.24
N ALA A 42 10.17 1.68 7.93
CA ALA A 42 9.97 2.38 9.19
C ALA A 42 9.11 3.64 9.03
N THR A 43 9.34 4.42 7.96
CA THR A 43 8.60 5.66 7.69
C THR A 43 7.12 5.36 7.42
N GLY A 44 6.82 4.42 6.52
CA GLY A 44 5.44 4.09 6.19
C GLY A 44 4.69 3.45 7.34
N VAL A 45 5.32 2.48 8.03
CA VAL A 45 4.69 1.79 9.16
C VAL A 45 4.41 2.77 10.30
N SER A 46 5.40 3.57 10.72
CA SER A 46 5.21 4.49 11.84
C SER A 46 4.11 5.52 11.58
N LEU A 47 3.97 6.02 10.35
CA LEU A 47 2.92 6.95 10.00
C LEU A 47 1.55 6.26 9.98
N ILE A 48 1.43 5.13 9.29
CA ILE A 48 0.14 4.44 9.09
C ILE A 48 -0.41 3.87 10.40
N GLU A 49 0.45 3.42 11.32
CA GLU A 49 0.01 2.93 12.64
C GLU A 49 -0.58 4.02 13.56
N ASN A 50 -0.37 5.29 13.24
CA ASN A 50 -1.01 6.40 13.93
C ASN A 50 -2.36 6.81 13.32
N LEU A 51 -2.78 6.17 12.22
CA LEU A 51 -4.04 6.46 11.54
C LEU A 51 -5.18 5.61 12.10
N GLY A 52 -6.36 6.17 12.08
CA GLY A 52 -7.58 5.45 12.40
C GLY A 52 -7.99 4.46 11.29
N PRO A 53 -8.91 3.54 11.59
CA PRO A 53 -9.35 2.51 10.64
C PRO A 53 -10.03 3.09 9.39
N ASN A 54 -10.68 4.25 9.52
CA ASN A 54 -11.40 4.90 8.44
C ASN A 54 -10.60 5.99 7.72
N ASP A 55 -9.39 6.30 8.20
CA ASP A 55 -8.50 7.24 7.50
C ASP A 55 -8.08 6.69 6.14
N ILE A 56 -7.89 7.59 5.19
CA ILE A 56 -7.63 7.25 3.81
C ILE A 56 -6.15 7.41 3.51
N VAL A 57 -5.55 6.37 2.97
CA VAL A 57 -4.15 6.35 2.55
C VAL A 57 -4.08 6.38 1.04
N ILE A 58 -3.34 7.33 0.50
CA ILE A 58 -3.07 7.48 -0.92
C ILE A 58 -1.57 7.34 -1.13
N SER A 59 -1.20 6.45 -2.03
CA SER A 59 0.19 6.04 -2.24
C SER A 59 0.61 6.22 -3.69
N ASN A 60 1.90 6.15 -3.90
CA ASN A 60 2.57 6.26 -5.20
C ASN A 60 2.93 4.88 -5.78
N HIS A 61 3.88 4.83 -6.71
CA HIS A 61 4.38 3.61 -7.37
C HIS A 61 5.14 2.65 -6.43
N ARG A 62 5.56 3.10 -5.22
CA ARG A 62 6.17 2.26 -4.16
C ARG A 62 5.15 2.00 -3.06
N CYS A 63 4.05 1.37 -3.41
CA CYS A 63 2.88 1.29 -2.55
C CYS A 63 2.80 0.04 -1.67
N HIS A 64 3.63 -0.96 -1.88
CA HIS A 64 3.53 -2.26 -1.19
C HIS A 64 3.58 -2.12 0.33
N GLY A 65 4.57 -1.36 0.84
CA GLY A 65 4.71 -1.15 2.27
C GLY A 65 3.53 -0.40 2.87
N HIS A 66 3.03 0.63 2.20
CA HIS A 66 1.85 1.37 2.63
C HIS A 66 0.61 0.47 2.63
N TYR A 67 0.43 -0.34 1.57
CA TYR A 67 -0.68 -1.28 1.47
C TYR A 67 -0.66 -2.33 2.58
N LEU A 68 0.49 -2.99 2.77
CA LEU A 68 0.65 -4.02 3.79
C LEU A 68 0.49 -3.44 5.20
N SER A 69 1.02 -2.23 5.47
CA SER A 69 0.86 -1.58 6.76
C SER A 69 -0.62 -1.26 7.04
N LYS A 70 -1.38 -0.77 6.05
CA LYS A 70 -2.79 -0.40 6.21
C LYS A 70 -3.73 -1.61 6.30
N THR A 71 -3.47 -2.66 5.50
CA THR A 71 -4.44 -3.76 5.31
C THR A 71 -4.00 -5.09 5.90
N GLY A 72 -2.71 -5.36 5.99
CA GLY A 72 -2.16 -6.67 6.34
C GLY A 72 -2.39 -7.76 5.29
N ASP A 73 -2.98 -7.44 4.12
CA ASP A 73 -3.37 -8.42 3.11
C ASP A 73 -2.22 -8.82 2.19
N VAL A 74 -1.35 -9.69 2.68
CA VAL A 74 -0.21 -10.24 1.94
C VAL A 74 -0.64 -11.07 0.73
N VAL A 75 -1.68 -11.88 0.89
CA VAL A 75 -2.12 -12.82 -0.14
C VAL A 75 -2.78 -12.07 -1.30
N GLY A 76 -3.65 -11.11 -1.01
CA GLY A 76 -4.28 -10.29 -2.03
C GLY A 76 -3.27 -9.47 -2.83
N LEU A 77 -2.29 -8.85 -2.15
CA LEU A 77 -1.23 -8.10 -2.83
C LEU A 77 -0.35 -8.99 -3.71
N LEU A 78 0.12 -10.12 -3.18
CA LEU A 78 0.95 -11.06 -3.97
C LEU A 78 0.18 -11.59 -5.18
N SER A 79 -1.09 -11.94 -4.99
CA SER A 79 -1.97 -12.39 -6.07
C SER A 79 -2.16 -11.32 -7.14
N GLU A 80 -2.28 -10.06 -6.74
CA GLU A 80 -2.39 -8.93 -7.67
C GLU A 80 -1.14 -8.76 -8.51
N ILE A 81 0.04 -8.77 -7.87
CA ILE A 81 1.33 -8.64 -8.56
C ILE A 81 1.57 -9.81 -9.54
N LEU A 82 1.10 -11.00 -9.18
CA LEU A 82 1.14 -12.19 -10.05
C LEU A 82 0.05 -12.24 -11.13
N GLY A 83 -0.78 -11.18 -11.26
CA GLY A 83 -1.87 -11.11 -12.25
C GLY A 83 -3.00 -12.12 -12.02
N LYS A 84 -3.22 -12.55 -10.77
CA LYS A 84 -4.25 -13.55 -10.44
C LYS A 84 -5.62 -12.91 -10.22
N LYS A 85 -6.68 -13.64 -10.59
CA LYS A 85 -8.08 -13.20 -10.46
C LYS A 85 -8.49 -12.90 -9.00
N ASN A 86 -7.86 -13.54 -8.02
CA ASN A 86 -8.08 -13.32 -6.59
C ASN A 86 -7.21 -12.19 -6.01
N GLY A 87 -6.46 -11.46 -6.83
CA GLY A 87 -5.77 -10.24 -6.44
C GLY A 87 -6.72 -9.10 -6.09
N VAL A 88 -6.22 -8.11 -5.36
CA VAL A 88 -6.98 -6.96 -4.82
C VAL A 88 -7.77 -6.23 -5.90
N CYS A 89 -7.17 -6.06 -7.08
CA CYS A 89 -7.78 -5.45 -8.27
C CYS A 89 -8.04 -6.50 -9.38
N LYS A 90 -8.22 -7.76 -9.00
CA LYS A 90 -8.47 -8.89 -9.91
C LYS A 90 -7.33 -9.14 -10.90
N GLY A 91 -6.10 -8.85 -10.51
CA GLY A 91 -4.89 -9.02 -11.33
C GLY A 91 -4.72 -7.95 -12.42
N ARG A 92 -5.40 -6.82 -12.32
CA ARG A 92 -5.36 -5.74 -13.33
C ARG A 92 -4.52 -4.53 -12.93
N GLY A 93 -4.31 -4.32 -11.62
CA GLY A 93 -3.56 -3.20 -11.07
C GLY A 93 -2.05 -3.45 -11.03
N GLY A 94 -1.65 -4.72 -11.01
CA GLY A 94 -0.25 -5.12 -10.89
C GLY A 94 0.38 -4.60 -9.61
N SER A 95 1.64 -4.16 -9.71
CA SER A 95 2.44 -3.69 -8.58
C SER A 95 2.10 -2.26 -8.12
N GLN A 96 1.42 -1.44 -8.93
CA GLN A 96 1.38 0.01 -8.70
C GLN A 96 -0.02 0.60 -8.57
N HIS A 97 -1.04 -0.05 -9.12
CA HIS A 97 -2.39 0.49 -9.19
C HIS A 97 -3.34 -0.32 -8.30
N LEU A 98 -3.21 -0.12 -6.99
CA LEU A 98 -3.97 -0.85 -5.98
C LEU A 98 -5.16 -0.04 -5.50
N TYR A 99 -6.26 -0.73 -5.26
CA TYR A 99 -7.45 -0.17 -4.66
C TYR A 99 -8.02 -1.14 -3.62
N SER A 100 -8.22 -0.65 -2.42
CA SER A 100 -9.05 -1.29 -1.41
C SER A 100 -9.76 -0.22 -0.56
N LYS A 101 -10.67 -0.62 0.32
CA LYS A 101 -11.37 0.34 1.17
C LYS A 101 -10.37 1.18 1.98
N GLY A 102 -10.36 2.49 1.74
CA GLY A 102 -9.45 3.43 2.43
C GLY A 102 -8.00 3.40 1.94
N PHE A 103 -7.72 2.72 0.81
CA PHE A 103 -6.39 2.70 0.21
C PHE A 103 -6.45 2.87 -1.31
N TYR A 104 -5.62 3.75 -1.84
CA TYR A 104 -5.49 4.02 -3.27
C TYR A 104 -4.01 4.16 -3.64
N SER A 105 -3.58 3.61 -4.78
CA SER A 105 -2.26 3.90 -5.32
C SER A 105 -2.25 4.06 -6.84
N ASN A 106 -1.27 4.82 -7.34
CA ASN A 106 -1.09 5.04 -8.77
C ASN A 106 0.40 5.14 -9.11
N GLY A 107 0.78 4.53 -10.23
CA GLY A 107 2.17 4.58 -10.74
C GLY A 107 2.56 5.93 -11.31
N VAL A 108 1.61 6.78 -11.71
CA VAL A 108 1.89 8.11 -12.25
C VAL A 108 2.17 9.08 -11.12
N GLN A 109 3.40 9.53 -11.01
CA GLN A 109 3.85 10.42 -9.94
C GLN A 109 3.18 11.80 -10.06
N GLY A 110 2.78 12.35 -8.90
CA GLY A 110 2.08 13.63 -8.82
C GLY A 110 0.58 13.58 -9.16
N ASN A 111 0.12 12.56 -9.87
CA ASN A 111 -1.28 12.42 -10.29
C ASN A 111 -2.27 12.34 -9.12
N MET A 112 -1.84 11.76 -8.00
CA MET A 112 -2.73 11.54 -6.85
C MET A 112 -2.94 12.79 -5.97
N PHE A 113 -2.19 13.90 -6.17
CA PHE A 113 -2.39 15.12 -5.38
C PHE A 113 -3.78 15.73 -5.56
N PRO A 114 -4.27 16.01 -6.79
CA PRO A 114 -5.62 16.54 -6.96
C PRO A 114 -6.70 15.55 -6.52
N VAL A 115 -6.47 14.24 -6.68
CA VAL A 115 -7.38 13.20 -6.20
C VAL A 115 -7.47 13.24 -4.67
N SER A 116 -6.32 13.33 -3.99
CA SER A 116 -6.28 13.41 -2.52
C SER A 116 -6.98 14.65 -1.98
N ALA A 117 -6.80 15.80 -2.66
CA ALA A 117 -7.49 17.03 -2.31
C ALA A 117 -9.03 16.89 -2.44
N GLY A 118 -9.50 16.25 -3.51
CA GLY A 118 -10.92 15.96 -3.71
C GLY A 118 -11.50 15.02 -2.65
N ILE A 119 -10.75 13.97 -2.28
CA ILE A 119 -11.16 13.04 -1.22
C ILE A 119 -11.21 13.75 0.14
N ALA A 120 -10.18 14.53 0.48
CA ALA A 120 -10.15 15.30 1.73
C ALA A 120 -11.29 16.33 1.81
N LEU A 121 -11.59 16.99 0.70
CA LEU A 121 -12.76 17.91 0.61
C LEU A 121 -14.07 17.14 0.82
N ALA A 122 -14.23 15.97 0.21
CA ALA A 122 -15.42 15.14 0.39
C ALA A 122 -15.60 14.72 1.86
N GLU A 123 -14.53 14.32 2.55
CA GLU A 123 -14.61 13.99 3.99
C GLU A 123 -14.97 15.24 4.83
N LYS A 124 -14.40 16.38 4.51
CA LYS A 124 -14.76 17.66 5.16
C LYS A 124 -16.23 18.03 4.97
N LEU A 125 -16.77 17.89 3.76
CA LEU A 125 -18.18 18.18 3.45
C LEU A 125 -19.16 17.21 4.15
N LYS A 126 -18.72 15.99 4.43
CA LYS A 126 -19.47 15.00 5.23
C LYS A 126 -19.38 15.27 6.74
N ASN A 127 -18.64 16.28 7.18
CA ASN A 127 -18.30 16.51 8.59
C ASN A 127 -17.62 15.28 9.24
N SER A 128 -16.85 14.54 8.47
CA SER A 128 -16.05 13.38 8.94
C SER A 128 -14.80 13.86 9.66
N SER A 129 -14.36 13.10 10.66
CA SER A 129 -13.05 13.27 11.31
C SER A 129 -11.93 12.48 10.64
N ASN A 130 -12.22 11.78 9.54
CA ASN A 130 -11.24 10.97 8.83
C ASN A 130 -10.16 11.85 8.19
N LEU A 131 -8.92 11.40 8.30
CA LEU A 131 -7.78 12.01 7.63
C LEU A 131 -7.59 11.41 6.23
N THR A 132 -7.08 12.23 5.33
CA THR A 132 -6.58 11.79 4.03
C THR A 132 -5.08 12.04 3.99
N VAL A 133 -4.30 10.97 3.93
CA VAL A 133 -2.83 11.01 3.94
C VAL A 133 -2.32 10.58 2.57
N ILE A 134 -1.42 11.37 2.00
CA ILE A 134 -0.76 11.08 0.71
C ILE A 134 0.76 10.98 0.88
N PHE A 135 1.35 9.98 0.24
CA PHE A 135 2.79 9.73 0.17
C PHE A 135 3.38 10.08 -1.19
#